data_65781d1114bc045f5111d78b8d60c20a
#
_entry.id   65781d1114bc045f5111d78b8d60c20a
#
_cell.length_a   1.000
_cell.length_b   1.000
_cell.length_c   1.000
_cell.angle_alpha   90.00
_cell.angle_beta   90.00
_cell.angle_gamma   90.00
#
_symmetry.space_group_name_H-M   'P 1'
#
loop_
_entity.id
_entity.type
_entity.pdbx_description
1 polymer ?
#
loop_
_entity_poly.entity_id
_entity_poly.type
_entity_poly.pdbx_seq_one_letter_code
_entity_poly.pdbx_strand_id
1 'polypeptide(L)'
;PLTVSNAVKGLAQLNLPSSDIDDVAGTFYNYSLYTTNTSSEQQVVFTDLNEAAHGTLEVVEGIASNPRKTEEITFESSNPNFTKQNIGKATTGETWYYSSAVAGASERNLTSAKHTIALYSNGFDGDFIVEGSMESTANTTDHTQWFHIKLDGQSNDYVSLTNSTTIASYNFTSMAKWIRIIYLPTAVADVGTITKILVRN
;
A
#
# COMPACT_ATOMS: atom_id res chain seq x y z
N PRO A 1 24.36 -5.71 -8.37
CA PRO A 1 25.43 -6.09 -9.32
C PRO A 1 26.25 -7.27 -8.79
N LEU A 2 26.65 -8.17 -9.70
CA LEU A 2 27.43 -9.33 -9.37
C LEU A 2 28.90 -8.90 -9.22
N THR A 3 29.53 -9.27 -8.11
CA THR A 3 30.93 -8.94 -7.86
C THR A 3 31.80 -10.18 -8.05
N VAL A 4 32.81 -10.10 -8.89
CA VAL A 4 33.78 -11.19 -9.06
C VAL A 4 34.64 -11.26 -7.80
N SER A 5 34.48 -12.32 -7.00
CA SER A 5 35.22 -12.50 -5.75
C SER A 5 36.57 -13.20 -5.97
N ASN A 6 36.68 -14.05 -7.00
CA ASN A 6 37.94 -14.70 -7.38
C ASN A 6 37.91 -15.07 -8.87
N ALA A 7 38.55 -14.25 -9.70
CA ALA A 7 38.60 -14.45 -11.15
C ALA A 7 39.31 -15.73 -11.56
N VAL A 8 40.35 -16.13 -10.85
CA VAL A 8 41.14 -17.34 -11.16
C VAL A 8 40.33 -18.61 -10.93
N LYS A 9 39.45 -18.60 -9.94
CA LYS A 9 38.57 -19.72 -9.63
C LYS A 9 37.19 -19.61 -10.30
N GLY A 10 36.93 -18.54 -11.04
CA GLY A 10 35.61 -18.28 -11.64
C GLY A 10 34.52 -18.01 -10.61
N LEU A 11 34.85 -17.50 -9.42
CA LEU A 11 33.89 -17.24 -8.36
C LEU A 11 33.38 -15.81 -8.45
N ALA A 12 32.05 -15.69 -8.44
CA ALA A 12 31.35 -14.42 -8.34
C ALA A 12 30.37 -14.47 -7.17
N GLN A 13 30.15 -13.34 -6.54
CA GLN A 13 29.25 -13.18 -5.42
C GLN A 13 28.17 -12.17 -5.77
N LEU A 14 26.93 -12.56 -5.54
CA LEU A 14 25.77 -11.67 -5.60
C LEU A 14 25.39 -11.31 -4.16
N ASN A 15 25.44 -10.03 -3.84
CA ASN A 15 24.85 -9.51 -2.61
C ASN A 15 23.48 -8.94 -2.94
N LEU A 16 22.44 -9.50 -2.33
CA LEU A 16 21.09 -8.98 -2.34
C LEU A 16 20.88 -8.27 -0.99
N PRO A 17 20.84 -6.94 -0.95
CA PRO A 17 20.47 -6.24 0.29
C PRO A 17 19.03 -6.55 0.65
N SER A 18 18.70 -6.51 1.94
CA SER A 18 17.33 -6.78 2.43
C SER A 18 16.29 -5.89 1.76
N SER A 19 16.64 -4.63 1.48
CA SER A 19 15.77 -3.70 0.77
C SER A 19 15.30 -4.17 -0.61
N ASP A 20 16.07 -5.05 -1.27
CA ASP A 20 15.73 -5.56 -2.60
C ASP A 20 14.81 -6.79 -2.54
N ILE A 21 14.68 -7.40 -1.36
CA ILE A 21 13.92 -8.64 -1.14
C ILE A 21 12.82 -8.51 -0.07
N ASP A 22 12.75 -7.40 0.65
CA ASP A 22 11.78 -7.19 1.74
C ASP A 22 10.32 -7.27 1.27
N ASP A 23 10.06 -6.91 0.01
CA ASP A 23 8.73 -6.94 -0.60
C ASP A 23 8.54 -8.11 -1.57
N VAL A 24 9.51 -9.03 -1.64
CA VAL A 24 9.46 -10.19 -2.53
C VAL A 24 8.70 -11.32 -1.82
N ALA A 25 7.64 -11.80 -2.45
CA ALA A 25 6.86 -12.91 -1.91
C ALA A 25 7.70 -14.19 -1.81
N GLY A 26 7.48 -14.99 -0.75
CA GLY A 26 8.10 -16.30 -0.59
C GLY A 26 7.62 -17.26 -1.69
N THR A 27 8.46 -17.53 -2.70
CA THR A 27 8.18 -18.43 -3.80
C THR A 27 9.46 -18.74 -4.59
N PHE A 28 9.33 -19.48 -5.67
CA PHE A 28 10.40 -19.75 -6.60
C PHE A 28 10.48 -18.67 -7.68
N TYR A 29 11.65 -18.12 -7.89
CA TYR A 29 11.93 -17.14 -8.92
C TYR A 29 12.93 -17.70 -9.91
N ASN A 30 12.70 -17.50 -11.20
CA ASN A 30 13.67 -17.80 -12.22
C ASN A 30 14.71 -16.70 -12.32
N TYR A 31 15.96 -17.06 -12.45
CA TYR A 31 17.04 -16.11 -12.70
C TYR A 31 17.88 -16.53 -13.88
N SER A 32 18.50 -15.58 -14.54
CA SER A 32 19.48 -15.81 -15.60
C SER A 32 20.71 -14.96 -15.33
N LEU A 33 21.87 -15.48 -15.72
CA LEU A 33 23.14 -14.78 -15.66
C LEU A 33 23.59 -14.43 -17.06
N TYR A 34 23.94 -13.17 -17.26
CA TYR A 34 24.51 -12.71 -18.52
C TYR A 34 25.69 -11.78 -18.28
N THR A 35 26.61 -11.73 -19.24
CA THR A 35 27.66 -10.70 -19.32
C THR A 35 27.28 -9.69 -20.37
N THR A 36 27.70 -8.45 -20.14
CA THR A 36 27.60 -7.39 -21.14
C THR A 36 29.01 -7.06 -21.63
N ASN A 37 29.24 -7.15 -22.92
CA ASN A 37 30.51 -6.78 -23.52
C ASN A 37 30.66 -5.25 -23.66
N THR A 38 31.80 -4.78 -24.12
CA THR A 38 32.07 -3.35 -24.33
C THR A 38 31.18 -2.69 -25.38
N SER A 39 30.52 -3.48 -26.22
CA SER A 39 29.53 -3.02 -27.21
C SER A 39 28.10 -3.04 -26.67
N SER A 40 27.90 -3.27 -25.38
CA SER A 40 26.58 -3.38 -24.71
C SER A 40 25.74 -4.58 -25.17
N GLU A 41 26.35 -5.56 -25.82
CA GLU A 41 25.69 -6.80 -26.20
C GLU A 41 25.66 -7.76 -24.99
N GLN A 42 24.50 -8.34 -24.75
CA GLN A 42 24.28 -9.31 -23.68
C GLN A 42 24.54 -10.74 -24.17
N GLN A 43 25.37 -11.46 -23.42
CA GLN A 43 25.63 -12.87 -23.66
C GLN A 43 25.26 -13.68 -22.42
N VAL A 44 24.41 -14.68 -22.58
CA VAL A 44 24.04 -15.58 -21.48
C VAL A 44 25.25 -16.40 -21.08
N VAL A 45 25.59 -16.37 -19.78
CA VAL A 45 26.75 -17.07 -19.20
C VAL A 45 26.33 -18.37 -18.53
N PHE A 46 25.11 -18.43 -18.03
CA PHE A 46 24.59 -19.60 -17.34
C PHE A 46 23.39 -20.17 -18.11
N THR A 47 23.45 -21.46 -18.38
CA THR A 47 22.35 -22.24 -18.93
C THR A 47 22.16 -23.48 -18.07
N ASP A 48 20.96 -23.71 -17.59
CA ASP A 48 20.55 -24.97 -17.01
C ASP A 48 20.15 -25.93 -18.13
N LEU A 49 20.60 -27.17 -18.06
CA LEU A 49 20.30 -28.18 -19.09
C LEU A 49 18.80 -28.52 -19.19
N ASN A 50 18.04 -28.31 -18.12
CA ASN A 50 16.61 -28.60 -18.08
C ASN A 50 15.75 -27.35 -18.33
N GLU A 51 16.24 -26.17 -17.90
CA GLU A 51 15.51 -24.92 -17.85
C GLU A 51 16.06 -23.86 -18.83
N ALA A 52 16.90 -24.28 -19.76
CA ALA A 52 17.55 -23.44 -20.78
C ALA A 52 18.46 -22.36 -20.15
N ALA A 53 18.11 -21.09 -20.25
CA ALA A 53 18.99 -19.98 -19.86
C ALA A 53 18.66 -19.40 -18.45
N HIS A 54 17.95 -20.14 -17.62
CA HIS A 54 17.59 -19.68 -16.29
C HIS A 54 17.74 -20.76 -15.23
N GLY A 55 18.01 -20.37 -14.01
CA GLY A 55 17.99 -21.20 -12.82
C GLY A 55 16.85 -20.76 -11.90
N THR A 56 16.61 -21.53 -10.86
CA THR A 56 15.57 -21.26 -9.89
C THR A 56 16.17 -20.80 -8.57
N LEU A 57 15.67 -19.70 -8.02
CA LEU A 57 15.96 -19.20 -6.70
C LEU A 57 14.72 -19.33 -5.83
N GLU A 58 14.83 -20.02 -4.73
CA GLU A 58 13.77 -20.06 -3.72
C GLU A 58 13.95 -18.87 -2.77
N VAL A 59 12.92 -18.05 -2.66
CA VAL A 59 12.81 -17.04 -1.60
C VAL A 59 11.89 -17.63 -0.53
N VAL A 60 12.45 -17.92 0.63
CA VAL A 60 11.68 -18.43 1.77
C VAL A 60 11.32 -17.25 2.66
N GLU A 61 10.06 -17.16 3.04
CA GLU A 61 9.66 -16.21 4.07
C GLU A 61 10.48 -16.48 5.33
N GLY A 62 11.26 -15.50 5.75
CA GLY A 62 12.09 -15.60 6.94
C GLY A 62 11.22 -15.83 8.19
N ILE A 63 11.79 -16.48 9.20
CA ILE A 63 11.18 -16.69 10.52
C ILE A 63 10.84 -15.34 11.18
N ALA A 64 11.54 -14.28 10.83
CA ALA A 64 11.14 -12.89 11.05
C ALA A 64 10.33 -12.42 9.84
N SER A 65 9.09 -12.88 9.73
CA SER A 65 8.11 -12.18 8.90
C SER A 65 8.16 -10.71 9.33
N ASN A 66 8.41 -9.82 8.39
CA ASN A 66 8.29 -8.39 8.63
C ASN A 66 6.95 -8.19 9.33
N PRO A 67 6.91 -7.79 10.61
CA PRO A 67 5.65 -7.72 11.33
C PRO A 67 4.76 -6.81 10.52
N ARG A 68 3.53 -7.26 10.26
CA ARG A 68 2.56 -6.48 9.51
C ARG A 68 2.59 -5.07 10.05
N LYS A 69 3.04 -4.15 9.22
CA LYS A 69 3.30 -2.78 9.63
C LYS A 69 1.97 -2.09 9.92
N THR A 70 1.90 -1.48 11.08
CA THR A 70 0.82 -0.54 11.36
C THR A 70 1.32 0.83 10.97
N GLU A 71 0.62 1.48 10.06
CA GLU A 71 0.93 2.83 9.60
C GLU A 71 -0.07 3.82 10.17
N GLU A 72 0.42 5.01 10.52
CA GLU A 72 -0.43 6.10 10.94
C GLU A 72 -0.75 6.99 9.75
N ILE A 73 -2.03 7.18 9.49
CA ILE A 73 -2.51 8.14 8.51
C ILE A 73 -2.64 9.50 9.20
N THR A 74 -2.03 10.51 8.63
CA THR A 74 -2.09 11.88 9.11
C THR A 74 -2.98 12.74 8.22
N PHE A 75 -3.70 13.69 8.86
CA PHE A 75 -4.35 14.78 8.16
C PHE A 75 -3.43 15.99 8.24
N GLU A 76 -2.97 16.45 7.10
CA GLU A 76 -2.15 17.66 7.06
C GLU A 76 -3.03 18.86 7.40
N SER A 77 -2.62 19.65 8.39
CA SER A 77 -3.36 20.84 8.84
C SER A 77 -3.51 21.91 7.74
N SER A 78 -2.65 21.85 6.73
CA SER A 78 -2.67 22.72 5.55
C SER A 78 -3.44 22.12 4.38
N ASN A 79 -4.01 20.93 4.53
CA ASN A 79 -4.70 20.26 3.44
C ASN A 79 -5.91 21.07 2.99
N PRO A 80 -5.95 21.47 1.72
CA PRO A 80 -7.09 22.18 1.22
C PRO A 80 -8.32 21.28 1.24
N ASN A 81 -9.44 21.87 1.60
CA ASN A 81 -10.72 21.24 1.42
C ASN A 81 -10.96 21.00 -0.07
N PHE A 82 -11.58 19.91 -0.41
CA PHE A 82 -12.04 19.69 -1.77
C PHE A 82 -13.51 19.37 -1.81
N THR A 83 -14.15 19.75 -2.91
CA THR A 83 -15.52 19.39 -3.17
C THR A 83 -15.54 18.16 -4.04
N LYS A 84 -16.09 17.07 -3.54
CA LYS A 84 -16.23 15.82 -4.29
C LYS A 84 -17.70 15.58 -4.62
N GLN A 85 -17.96 15.28 -5.88
CA GLN A 85 -19.31 14.97 -6.37
C GLN A 85 -19.53 13.45 -6.43
N ASN A 86 -20.78 13.03 -6.27
CA ASN A 86 -21.25 11.66 -6.54
C ASN A 86 -20.55 10.56 -5.74
N ILE A 87 -20.28 10.78 -4.48
CA ILE A 87 -19.96 9.69 -3.56
C ILE A 87 -21.20 9.43 -2.71
N GLY A 88 -21.80 8.27 -2.85
CA GLY A 88 -22.95 7.75 -2.11
C GLY A 88 -23.84 8.74 -1.35
N LYS A 89 -23.28 9.52 -0.45
CA LYS A 89 -23.99 10.51 0.38
C LYS A 89 -23.63 11.96 0.06
N ALA A 90 -22.49 12.23 -0.53
CA ALA A 90 -22.05 13.60 -0.75
C ALA A 90 -22.90 14.31 -1.81
N THR A 91 -23.34 15.51 -1.50
CA THR A 91 -23.99 16.44 -2.41
C THR A 91 -22.98 17.38 -3.05
N THR A 92 -23.33 17.93 -4.21
CA THR A 92 -22.51 18.96 -4.85
C THR A 92 -22.33 20.17 -3.92
N GLY A 93 -21.07 20.54 -3.67
CA GLY A 93 -20.74 21.67 -2.81
C GLY A 93 -20.35 21.31 -1.38
N GLU A 94 -20.44 20.04 -0.98
CA GLU A 94 -19.89 19.60 0.31
C GLU A 94 -18.37 19.61 0.32
N THR A 95 -17.78 20.00 1.43
CA THR A 95 -16.35 20.06 1.61
C THR A 95 -15.84 18.83 2.35
N TRP A 96 -15.05 18.03 1.67
CA TRP A 96 -14.41 16.84 2.22
C TRP A 96 -12.95 17.10 2.55
N TYR A 97 -12.50 16.46 3.60
CA TYR A 97 -11.09 16.46 3.99
C TYR A 97 -10.47 15.11 3.65
N TYR A 98 -9.25 15.11 3.16
CA TYR A 98 -8.54 13.89 2.81
C TYR A 98 -7.21 13.78 3.56
N SER A 99 -6.80 12.56 3.81
CA SER A 99 -5.56 12.23 4.50
C SER A 99 -4.38 12.06 3.54
N SER A 100 -3.20 11.91 4.12
CA SER A 100 -2.07 11.27 3.44
C SER A 100 -2.46 9.86 2.99
N ALA A 101 -1.71 9.29 2.04
CA ALA A 101 -1.88 7.92 1.59
C ALA A 101 -0.82 7.01 2.24
N VAL A 102 -1.23 5.79 2.54
CA VAL A 102 -0.35 4.71 2.97
C VAL A 102 -0.36 3.58 1.96
N ALA A 103 0.68 2.76 1.94
CA ALA A 103 0.74 1.60 1.07
C ALA A 103 -0.33 0.57 1.44
N GLY A 104 -1.03 0.05 0.45
CA GLY A 104 -1.94 -1.08 0.58
C GLY A 104 -1.22 -2.42 0.43
N ALA A 105 -1.96 -3.52 0.47
CA ALA A 105 -1.41 -4.88 0.38
C ALA A 105 -1.27 -5.42 -1.06
N SER A 106 -1.39 -4.57 -2.08
CA SER A 106 -1.42 -5.01 -3.49
C SER A 106 -0.12 -5.64 -3.99
N GLU A 107 1.00 -5.32 -3.37
CA GLU A 107 2.32 -5.84 -3.77
C GLU A 107 2.63 -7.20 -3.16
N ARG A 108 1.83 -7.61 -2.19
CA ARG A 108 1.90 -8.94 -1.61
C ARG A 108 0.89 -9.81 -2.33
N ASN A 109 1.33 -10.79 -3.06
CA ASN A 109 0.49 -11.84 -3.69
C ASN A 109 -0.27 -12.69 -2.65
N LEU A 110 -0.85 -12.01 -1.66
CA LEU A 110 -1.62 -12.62 -0.60
C LEU A 110 -3.05 -12.83 -1.10
N THR A 111 -3.54 -14.04 -0.98
CA THR A 111 -4.91 -14.45 -1.30
C THR A 111 -5.99 -13.71 -0.48
N SER A 112 -5.58 -12.96 0.55
CA SER A 112 -6.46 -12.12 1.36
C SER A 112 -5.76 -10.82 1.73
N ALA A 113 -5.91 -9.81 0.90
CA ALA A 113 -5.49 -8.44 1.21
C ALA A 113 -6.42 -7.82 2.25
N LYS A 114 -6.43 -8.37 3.47
CA LYS A 114 -7.29 -7.92 4.57
C LYS A 114 -6.58 -6.82 5.36
N HIS A 115 -7.26 -5.71 5.51
CA HIS A 115 -6.80 -4.55 6.26
C HIS A 115 -7.68 -4.33 7.49
N THR A 116 -7.11 -3.70 8.49
CA THR A 116 -7.84 -3.21 9.66
C THR A 116 -7.54 -1.73 9.85
N ILE A 117 -8.59 -0.93 10.02
CA ILE A 117 -8.47 0.48 10.37
C ILE A 117 -8.94 0.66 11.80
N ALA A 118 -8.19 1.44 12.58
CA ALA A 118 -8.61 1.95 13.88
C ALA A 118 -8.68 3.48 13.81
N LEU A 119 -9.88 4.02 13.94
CA LEU A 119 -10.16 5.45 13.92
C LEU A 119 -10.34 5.96 15.35
N TYR A 120 -9.53 6.94 15.73
CA TYR A 120 -9.55 7.59 17.03
C TYR A 120 -10.21 8.95 16.86
N SER A 121 -11.27 9.20 17.63
CA SER A 121 -12.00 10.44 17.54
C SER A 121 -12.29 11.03 18.93
N ASN A 122 -12.50 12.33 18.95
CA ASN A 122 -12.85 13.09 20.15
C ASN A 122 -14.05 14.00 19.83
N GLY A 123 -15.26 13.41 19.85
CA GLY A 123 -16.49 14.10 19.54
C GLY A 123 -16.74 14.25 18.03
N PHE A 124 -16.20 13.37 17.19
CA PHE A 124 -16.43 13.46 15.74
C PHE A 124 -17.87 13.19 15.37
N ASP A 125 -18.46 14.12 14.62
CA ASP A 125 -19.77 14.00 13.99
C ASP A 125 -19.61 14.18 12.47
N GLY A 126 -19.97 13.15 11.71
CA GLY A 126 -19.81 13.17 10.27
C GLY A 126 -19.66 11.79 9.64
N ASP A 127 -19.27 11.80 8.38
CA ASP A 127 -19.07 10.60 7.59
C ASP A 127 -17.60 10.41 7.24
N PHE A 128 -17.13 9.18 7.17
CA PHE A 128 -15.85 8.88 6.59
C PHE A 128 -15.92 7.74 5.56
N ILE A 129 -14.98 7.75 4.64
CA ILE A 129 -14.86 6.79 3.55
C ILE A 129 -13.40 6.36 3.46
N VAL A 130 -13.19 5.08 3.24
CA VAL A 130 -11.88 4.53 2.85
C VAL A 130 -11.79 4.54 1.34
N GLU A 131 -10.71 5.08 0.81
CA GLU A 131 -10.45 5.09 -0.63
C GLU A 131 -9.18 4.32 -0.97
N GLY A 132 -9.21 3.65 -2.11
CA GLY A 132 -8.08 2.96 -2.70
C GLY A 132 -7.67 3.56 -4.03
N SER A 133 -6.40 3.38 -4.39
CA SER A 133 -5.88 3.71 -5.71
C SER A 133 -4.97 2.59 -6.21
N MET A 134 -5.01 2.33 -7.53
CA MET A 134 -4.15 1.37 -8.21
C MET A 134 -2.97 2.04 -8.93
N GLU A 135 -2.87 3.36 -8.83
CA GLU A 135 -1.83 4.13 -9.51
C GLU A 135 -0.42 3.77 -9.02
N SER A 136 0.56 3.96 -9.88
CA SER A 136 1.97 3.70 -9.55
C SER A 136 2.50 4.57 -8.41
N THR A 137 1.98 5.79 -8.28
CA THR A 137 2.30 6.77 -7.23
C THR A 137 1.04 7.31 -6.62
N ALA A 138 1.07 7.52 -5.29
CA ALA A 138 -0.05 8.13 -4.59
C ALA A 138 -0.13 9.63 -4.93
N ASN A 139 -1.15 10.04 -5.69
CA ASN A 139 -1.49 11.43 -5.89
C ASN A 139 -2.76 11.75 -5.10
N THR A 140 -2.61 12.29 -3.90
CA THR A 140 -3.74 12.57 -3.01
C THR A 140 -4.57 13.78 -3.45
N THR A 141 -4.06 14.61 -4.35
CA THR A 141 -4.77 15.79 -4.85
C THR A 141 -5.60 15.52 -6.10
N ASP A 142 -5.31 14.44 -6.83
CA ASP A 142 -6.12 14.02 -7.97
C ASP A 142 -7.19 13.01 -7.51
N HIS A 143 -8.36 13.51 -7.23
CA HIS A 143 -9.46 12.68 -6.69
C HIS A 143 -10.06 11.71 -7.70
N THR A 144 -9.74 11.83 -8.99
CA THR A 144 -10.22 10.93 -10.04
C THR A 144 -9.53 9.58 -10.03
N GLN A 145 -8.37 9.46 -9.37
CA GLN A 145 -7.57 8.24 -9.27
C GLN A 145 -7.95 7.36 -8.07
N TRP A 146 -8.99 7.73 -7.33
CA TRP A 146 -9.39 7.05 -6.10
C TRP A 146 -10.79 6.50 -6.22
N PHE A 147 -10.96 5.27 -5.74
CA PHE A 147 -12.25 4.58 -5.67
C PHE A 147 -12.59 4.24 -4.21
N HIS A 148 -13.89 4.18 -3.91
CA HIS A 148 -14.33 3.82 -2.57
C HIS A 148 -14.12 2.35 -2.27
N ILE A 149 -13.68 2.06 -1.06
CA ILE A 149 -13.56 0.71 -0.52
C ILE A 149 -14.66 0.52 0.51
N LYS A 150 -15.50 -0.48 0.28
CA LYS A 150 -16.57 -0.82 1.22
C LYS A 150 -15.98 -1.57 2.41
N LEU A 151 -16.33 -1.14 3.62
CA LEU A 151 -15.92 -1.79 4.85
C LEU A 151 -16.78 -3.03 5.15
N ASP A 152 -16.18 -4.03 5.76
CA ASP A 152 -16.87 -5.27 6.13
C ASP A 152 -18.03 -4.97 7.10
N GLY A 153 -19.19 -5.53 6.81
CA GLY A 153 -20.41 -5.36 7.62
C GLY A 153 -21.14 -4.04 7.44
N GLN A 154 -20.64 -3.12 6.60
CA GLN A 154 -21.35 -1.88 6.30
C GLN A 154 -22.29 -2.05 5.09
N SER A 155 -23.42 -1.37 5.10
CA SER A 155 -24.36 -1.37 3.96
C SER A 155 -23.91 -0.39 2.87
N ASN A 156 -23.31 0.71 3.28
CA ASN A 156 -22.83 1.78 2.41
C ASN A 156 -21.29 1.73 2.27
N ASP A 157 -20.75 2.50 1.34
CA ASP A 157 -19.33 2.76 1.16
C ASP A 157 -18.80 3.90 2.07
N TYR A 158 -19.62 4.41 2.95
CA TYR A 158 -19.29 5.37 3.99
C TYR A 158 -19.78 4.89 5.37
N VAL A 159 -19.17 5.40 6.41
CA VAL A 159 -19.61 5.21 7.80
C VAL A 159 -19.98 6.55 8.41
N SER A 160 -21.18 6.63 8.95
CA SER A 160 -21.64 7.79 9.72
C SER A 160 -21.32 7.57 11.19
N LEU A 161 -20.69 8.56 11.81
CA LEU A 161 -20.44 8.61 13.24
C LEU A 161 -21.14 9.82 13.84
N THR A 162 -21.68 9.67 15.04
CA THR A 162 -22.36 10.76 15.76
C THR A 162 -21.69 10.92 17.11
N ASN A 163 -21.13 12.10 17.35
CA ASN A 163 -20.43 12.48 18.58
C ASN A 163 -19.49 11.38 19.09
N SER A 164 -18.72 10.81 18.19
CA SER A 164 -17.85 9.67 18.49
C SER A 164 -16.66 10.08 19.33
N THR A 165 -16.51 9.47 20.51
CA THR A 165 -15.40 9.69 21.43
C THR A 165 -14.58 8.43 21.67
N THR A 166 -14.89 7.36 20.95
CA THR A 166 -14.28 6.05 21.13
C THR A 166 -13.44 5.65 19.94
N ILE A 167 -12.60 4.63 20.14
CA ILE A 167 -11.87 4.00 19.02
C ILE A 167 -12.86 3.11 18.26
N ALA A 168 -13.07 3.43 17.00
CA ALA A 168 -13.86 2.58 16.09
C ALA A 168 -12.92 1.78 15.19
N SER A 169 -13.13 0.48 15.09
CA SER A 169 -12.31 -0.41 14.24
C SER A 169 -13.16 -1.05 13.15
N TYR A 170 -12.59 -1.10 11.95
CA TYR A 170 -13.22 -1.67 10.77
C TYR A 170 -12.24 -2.53 9.99
N ASN A 171 -12.76 -3.58 9.38
CA ASN A 171 -12.00 -4.41 8.46
C ASN A 171 -12.47 -4.19 7.03
N PHE A 172 -11.58 -4.42 6.08
CA PHE A 172 -11.93 -4.47 4.66
C PHE A 172 -10.91 -5.32 3.89
N THR A 173 -11.31 -5.75 2.71
CA THR A 173 -10.44 -6.47 1.78
C THR A 173 -10.25 -5.62 0.53
N SER A 174 -9.01 -5.35 0.16
CA SER A 174 -8.70 -4.56 -1.04
C SER A 174 -7.32 -4.91 -1.59
N MET A 175 -7.22 -4.95 -2.92
CA MET A 175 -5.97 -5.07 -3.67
C MET A 175 -5.43 -3.68 -4.09
N ALA A 176 -5.92 -2.61 -3.50
CA ALA A 176 -5.43 -1.27 -3.78
C ALA A 176 -3.95 -1.13 -3.41
N LYS A 177 -3.19 -0.46 -4.27
CA LYS A 177 -1.78 -0.14 -4.02
C LYS A 177 -1.62 0.92 -2.93
N TRP A 178 -2.54 1.88 -2.91
CA TRP A 178 -2.56 2.97 -1.96
C TRP A 178 -3.93 3.05 -1.27
N ILE A 179 -3.92 3.45 -0.02
CA ILE A 179 -5.11 3.63 0.81
C ILE A 179 -5.06 5.02 1.41
N ARG A 180 -6.17 5.73 1.38
CA ARG A 180 -6.38 6.98 2.12
C ARG A 180 -7.77 7.03 2.74
N ILE A 181 -7.97 7.99 3.61
CA ILE A 181 -9.26 8.27 4.23
C ILE A 181 -9.73 9.64 3.77
N ILE A 182 -11.01 9.74 3.47
CA ILE A 182 -11.69 11.02 3.34
C ILE A 182 -12.80 11.11 4.37
N TYR A 183 -13.09 12.31 4.86
CA TYR A 183 -14.20 12.52 5.78
C TYR A 183 -14.94 13.82 5.51
N LEU A 184 -16.24 13.80 5.79
CA LEU A 184 -17.14 14.93 5.74
C LEU A 184 -17.63 15.22 7.16
N PRO A 185 -17.16 16.27 7.83
CA PRO A 185 -17.68 16.67 9.12
C PRO A 185 -19.09 17.26 8.98
N THR A 186 -19.95 17.04 9.96
CA THR A 186 -21.30 17.61 9.98
C THR A 186 -21.26 19.13 10.15
N ALA A 187 -20.29 19.62 10.93
CA ALA A 187 -20.08 21.05 11.14
C ALA A 187 -18.57 21.38 11.13
N VAL A 188 -18.25 22.66 10.92
CA VAL A 188 -16.86 23.15 10.96
C VAL A 188 -16.18 22.85 12.31
N ALA A 189 -16.94 22.80 13.40
CA ALA A 189 -16.44 22.44 14.72
C ALA A 189 -15.92 21.00 14.81
N ASP A 190 -16.37 20.12 13.94
CA ASP A 190 -15.98 18.70 13.91
C ASP A 190 -14.69 18.46 13.14
N VAL A 191 -14.19 19.49 12.44
CA VAL A 191 -12.88 19.44 11.74
C VAL A 191 -11.77 19.26 12.76
N GLY A 192 -10.93 18.24 12.56
CA GLY A 192 -9.82 17.95 13.47
C GLY A 192 -10.21 17.12 14.70
N THR A 193 -11.45 16.70 14.83
CA THR A 193 -11.90 15.82 15.92
C THR A 193 -11.55 14.34 15.66
N ILE A 194 -11.21 13.95 14.44
CA ILE A 194 -10.46 12.71 14.17
C ILE A 194 -9.00 12.98 14.54
N THR A 195 -8.55 12.34 15.60
CA THR A 195 -7.23 12.63 16.18
C THR A 195 -6.13 11.73 15.64
N LYS A 196 -6.51 10.52 15.20
CA LYS A 196 -5.55 9.52 14.72
C LYS A 196 -6.26 8.42 13.94
N ILE A 197 -5.62 7.94 12.90
CA ILE A 197 -6.06 6.74 12.18
C ILE A 197 -4.86 5.81 12.03
N LEU A 198 -5.04 4.57 12.41
CA LEU A 198 -4.06 3.50 12.21
C LEU A 198 -4.58 2.54 11.16
N VAL A 199 -3.75 2.18 10.20
CA VAL A 199 -4.02 1.15 9.20
C VAL A 199 -3.03 0.02 9.39
N ARG A 200 -3.53 -1.20 9.45
CA ARG A 200 -2.74 -2.42 9.49
C ARG A 200 -3.04 -3.26 8.25
N ASN A 201 -1.99 -3.60 7.54
CA ASN A 201 -1.99 -4.45 6.35
C ASN A 201 -1.71 -5.91 6.71
#